data_d129f4f75b4936d4eef6010e56b47d06
#
_entry.id   d129f4f75b4936d4eef6010e56b47d06
#
_cell.length_a   1.000
_cell.length_b   1.000
_cell.length_c   1.000
_cell.angle_alpha   90.00
_cell.angle_beta   90.00
_cell.angle_gamma   90.00
#
_symmetry.space_group_name_H-M   'P 1'
#
loop_
_entity.id
_entity.type
_entity.pdbx_description
1 polymer ?
#
loop_
_entity_poly.entity_id
_entity_poly.type
_entity_poly.pdbx_seq_one_letter_code
_entity_poly.pdbx_strand_id
1 'polypeptide(L)'
;MLRPFVVSLSDRALPLQVSQEPVRPEGELWHIQAQAGLSAAAIVAVDVFFHFFYILTIPSDLKFASRLPDSALAGLAYSNLVYDWVKAAVLFGVVNTVARLDHLDPPQPPKCITALYVFGETHFDRGINDWLCKYVYDHIGGDHSTVIPELAASVATFVVTTLWLGPCDIVYLWSVLNCFGLNFELWVQKLAERGPLAQIEARLSEQMSRRVRALCGAVNFWAIIMYNLVSLNSLEFTELVARRLILTGFPQTTLAVLFVTYCGVQLVKERERSLALEEEQRQDREKLE
;
A
#
# COMPACT_ATOMS: atom_id res chain seq x y z
N MET A 1 -6.03 -0.45 14.27
CA MET A 1 -5.97 0.58 15.32
C MET A 1 -5.18 1.77 14.78
N LEU A 2 -5.86 2.78 14.24
CA LEU A 2 -5.25 4.05 13.93
C LEU A 2 -5.32 4.90 15.20
N ARG A 3 -4.19 5.09 15.89
CA ARG A 3 -4.09 6.09 16.96
C ARG A 3 -3.91 7.45 16.31
N PRO A 4 -4.75 8.45 16.61
CA PRO A 4 -4.51 9.80 16.15
C PRO A 4 -3.27 10.36 16.85
N PHE A 5 -2.25 10.70 16.09
CA PHE A 5 -1.15 11.52 16.55
C PHE A 5 -1.67 12.98 16.65
N VAL A 6 -2.20 13.34 17.80
CA VAL A 6 -2.47 14.75 18.12
C VAL A 6 -1.13 15.39 18.46
N VAL A 7 -0.51 16.04 17.50
CA VAL A 7 0.57 16.98 17.78
C VAL A 7 -0.02 18.38 17.78
N SER A 8 -0.04 19.02 18.95
CA SER A 8 -0.47 20.39 19.12
C SER A 8 0.26 21.34 18.17
N LEU A 9 -0.49 22.09 17.37
CA LEU A 9 0.01 23.05 16.38
C LEU A 9 0.66 24.29 17.01
N SER A 10 0.70 24.43 18.35
CA SER A 10 1.19 25.67 18.99
C SER A 10 2.72 25.77 19.12
N ASP A 11 3.46 24.70 18.87
CA ASP A 11 4.88 24.70 19.22
C ASP A 11 5.80 24.07 18.20
N ARG A 12 5.79 24.44 16.96
CA ARG A 12 6.98 24.22 16.14
C ARG A 12 6.89 24.89 14.77
N ALA A 13 7.06 26.21 14.71
CA ALA A 13 8.07 26.70 13.81
C ALA A 13 9.37 26.03 14.28
N LEU A 14 9.75 24.92 13.66
CA LEU A 14 11.06 24.32 13.86
C LEU A 14 12.06 25.42 13.43
N PRO A 15 12.85 26.02 14.37
CA PRO A 15 14.06 26.62 13.94
C PRO A 15 14.80 25.50 13.21
N LEU A 16 15.33 25.79 12.04
CA LEU A 16 16.44 25.03 11.48
C LEU A 16 17.51 25.00 12.60
N GLN A 17 17.40 24.02 13.48
CA GLN A 17 18.49 23.66 14.33
C GLN A 17 19.55 23.11 13.38
N VAL A 18 20.47 24.00 13.02
CA VAL A 18 21.81 23.58 12.69
C VAL A 18 22.32 22.93 13.98
N SER A 19 21.95 21.67 14.18
CA SER A 19 22.46 20.88 15.28
C SER A 19 23.95 20.75 15.03
N GLN A 20 24.74 21.14 16.03
CA GLN A 20 26.13 20.71 16.13
C GLN A 20 26.15 19.22 15.75
N GLU A 21 27.01 18.87 14.78
CA GLU A 21 27.05 17.53 14.20
C GLU A 21 26.92 16.47 15.30
N PRO A 22 25.83 15.76 15.40
CA PRO A 22 25.74 14.69 16.38
C PRO A 22 26.78 13.66 15.99
N VAL A 23 27.65 13.31 16.93
CA VAL A 23 28.62 12.23 16.75
C VAL A 23 27.85 10.99 16.34
N ARG A 24 28.05 10.54 15.09
CA ARG A 24 27.38 9.34 14.58
C ARG A 24 27.73 8.15 15.45
N PRO A 25 26.76 7.31 15.86
CA PRO A 25 27.05 6.04 16.51
C PRO A 25 27.98 5.20 15.63
N GLU A 26 28.93 4.53 16.23
CA GLU A 26 29.79 3.59 15.52
C GLU A 26 28.92 2.52 14.83
N GLY A 27 29.08 2.37 13.52
CA GLY A 27 28.29 1.44 12.70
C GLY A 27 27.14 2.06 11.89
N GLU A 28 26.67 3.28 12.21
CA GLU A 28 25.61 3.93 11.42
C GLU A 28 26.04 4.16 9.96
N LEU A 29 27.27 4.59 9.75
CA LEU A 29 27.81 4.81 8.40
C LEU A 29 27.81 3.51 7.58
N TRP A 30 28.13 2.37 8.20
CA TRP A 30 28.05 1.08 7.55
C TRP A 30 26.63 0.73 7.12
N HIS A 31 25.63 0.99 7.95
CA HIS A 31 24.23 0.77 7.59
C HIS A 31 23.78 1.64 6.42
N ILE A 32 24.20 2.91 6.40
CA ILE A 32 23.90 3.83 5.30
C ILE A 32 24.56 3.35 4.00
N GLN A 33 25.83 2.94 4.06
CA GLN A 33 26.56 2.41 2.90
C GLN A 33 25.95 1.10 2.39
N ALA A 34 25.56 0.19 3.27
CA ALA A 34 24.88 -1.04 2.91
C ALA A 34 23.52 -0.76 2.25
N GLN A 35 22.78 0.22 2.75
CA GLN A 35 21.50 0.63 2.19
C GLN A 35 21.65 1.30 0.80
N ALA A 36 22.70 2.13 0.63
CA ALA A 36 23.08 2.70 -0.66
C ALA A 36 23.44 1.60 -1.68
N GLY A 37 24.26 0.63 -1.25
CA GLY A 37 24.64 -0.52 -2.08
C GLY A 37 23.44 -1.37 -2.48
N LEU A 38 22.51 -1.62 -1.55
CA LEU A 38 21.27 -2.36 -1.83
C LEU A 38 20.38 -1.62 -2.84
N SER A 39 20.24 -0.28 -2.70
CA SER A 39 19.48 0.54 -3.65
C SER A 39 20.11 0.52 -5.04
N ALA A 40 21.43 0.64 -5.13
CA ALA A 40 22.16 0.55 -6.39
C ALA A 40 22.02 -0.85 -7.03
N ALA A 41 22.15 -1.90 -6.24
CA ALA A 41 21.95 -3.28 -6.71
C ALA A 41 20.50 -3.50 -7.19
N ALA A 42 19.51 -2.94 -6.51
CA ALA A 42 18.11 -3.00 -6.93
C ALA A 42 17.87 -2.31 -8.27
N ILE A 43 18.48 -1.13 -8.50
CA ILE A 43 18.39 -0.42 -9.80
C ILE A 43 18.91 -1.32 -10.91
N VAL A 44 20.12 -1.87 -10.76
CA VAL A 44 20.73 -2.74 -11.77
C VAL A 44 19.89 -4.01 -11.98
N ALA A 45 19.41 -4.63 -10.89
CA ALA A 45 18.60 -5.84 -10.99
C ALA A 45 17.27 -5.58 -11.73
N VAL A 46 16.65 -4.44 -11.49
CA VAL A 46 15.41 -4.01 -12.16
C VAL A 46 15.66 -3.77 -13.65
N ASP A 47 16.75 -3.08 -13.99
CA ASP A 47 17.11 -2.80 -15.37
C ASP A 47 17.39 -4.09 -16.15
N VAL A 48 18.18 -5.00 -15.57
CA VAL A 48 18.42 -6.34 -16.14
C VAL A 48 17.11 -7.13 -16.29
N PHE A 49 16.24 -7.11 -15.28
CA PHE A 49 14.95 -7.80 -15.35
C PHE A 49 14.10 -7.29 -16.50
N PHE A 50 13.95 -5.96 -16.63
CA PHE A 50 13.15 -5.37 -17.71
C PHE A 50 13.79 -5.49 -19.09
N HIS A 51 15.08 -5.77 -19.17
CA HIS A 51 15.73 -6.12 -20.45
C HIS A 51 15.16 -7.44 -21.02
N PHE A 52 14.79 -8.38 -20.16
CA PHE A 52 14.23 -9.68 -20.59
C PHE A 52 12.70 -9.74 -20.54
N PHE A 53 12.07 -9.01 -19.63
CA PHE A 53 10.63 -9.07 -19.38
C PHE A 53 9.95 -7.74 -19.72
N TYR A 54 9.24 -7.70 -20.83
CA TYR A 54 8.59 -6.50 -21.37
C TYR A 54 7.24 -6.20 -20.71
N ILE A 55 7.17 -6.26 -19.38
CA ILE A 55 5.95 -6.11 -18.59
C ILE A 55 5.26 -4.76 -18.83
N LEU A 56 6.03 -3.70 -19.07
CA LEU A 56 5.49 -2.35 -19.26
C LEU A 56 5.01 -2.08 -20.69
N THR A 57 5.56 -2.77 -21.66
CA THR A 57 5.22 -2.57 -23.08
C THR A 57 4.08 -3.47 -23.55
N ILE A 58 3.89 -4.63 -22.93
CA ILE A 58 2.81 -5.55 -23.29
C ILE A 58 1.41 -4.92 -23.13
N PRO A 59 1.09 -4.15 -22.07
CA PRO A 59 -0.20 -3.48 -21.95
C PRO A 59 -0.53 -2.50 -23.08
N SER A 60 0.48 -1.94 -23.75
CA SER A 60 0.31 -1.04 -24.88
C SER A 60 -0.06 -1.78 -26.20
N ASP A 61 0.26 -3.08 -26.30
CA ASP A 61 -0.16 -3.92 -27.41
C ASP A 61 -1.36 -4.78 -27.01
N LEU A 62 -2.54 -4.21 -27.14
CA LEU A 62 -3.81 -4.89 -26.81
C LEU A 62 -4.05 -6.15 -27.63
N LYS A 63 -3.53 -6.21 -28.88
CA LYS A 63 -3.67 -7.41 -29.71
C LYS A 63 -2.85 -8.56 -29.15
N PHE A 64 -1.65 -8.29 -28.70
CA PHE A 64 -0.81 -9.28 -28.05
C PHE A 64 -1.39 -9.64 -26.66
N ALA A 65 -1.72 -8.66 -25.84
CA ALA A 65 -2.30 -8.86 -24.51
C ALA A 65 -3.58 -9.72 -24.55
N SER A 66 -4.45 -9.52 -25.55
CA SER A 66 -5.68 -10.31 -25.70
C SER A 66 -5.46 -11.78 -26.03
N ARG A 67 -4.29 -12.16 -26.54
CA ARG A 67 -3.92 -13.55 -26.87
C ARG A 67 -3.27 -14.28 -25.70
N LEU A 68 -2.87 -13.56 -24.66
CA LEU A 68 -2.28 -14.18 -23.48
C LEU A 68 -3.29 -15.10 -22.78
N PRO A 69 -2.83 -16.21 -22.18
CA PRO A 69 -3.68 -17.00 -21.30
C PRO A 69 -4.06 -16.18 -20.05
N ASP A 70 -5.18 -16.51 -19.43
CA ASP A 70 -5.70 -15.76 -18.27
C ASP A 70 -4.73 -15.68 -17.11
N SER A 71 -3.96 -16.75 -16.87
CA SER A 71 -2.91 -16.77 -15.85
C SER A 71 -1.77 -15.78 -16.13
N ALA A 72 -1.36 -15.66 -17.39
CA ALA A 72 -0.33 -14.69 -17.78
C ALA A 72 -0.88 -13.27 -17.72
N LEU A 73 -2.14 -13.06 -18.09
CA LEU A 73 -2.80 -11.75 -17.99
C LEU A 73 -2.93 -11.30 -16.52
N ALA A 74 -3.32 -12.21 -15.62
CA ALA A 74 -3.36 -11.95 -14.19
C ALA A 74 -1.96 -11.64 -13.63
N GLY A 75 -0.96 -12.42 -14.02
CA GLY A 75 0.44 -12.18 -13.66
C GLY A 75 0.95 -10.82 -14.16
N LEU A 76 0.59 -10.43 -15.38
CA LEU A 76 0.94 -9.16 -15.97
C LEU A 76 0.32 -7.99 -15.19
N ALA A 77 -0.97 -8.07 -14.84
CA ALA A 77 -1.65 -7.06 -14.04
C ALA A 77 -0.99 -6.90 -12.66
N TYR A 78 -0.70 -8.01 -11.98
CA TYR A 78 0.02 -7.99 -10.72
C TYR A 78 1.44 -7.41 -10.84
N SER A 79 2.17 -7.81 -11.88
CA SER A 79 3.55 -7.34 -12.11
C SER A 79 3.64 -5.85 -12.37
N ASN A 80 2.63 -5.23 -12.97
CA ASN A 80 2.57 -3.78 -13.12
C ASN A 80 2.51 -3.07 -11.76
N LEU A 81 1.71 -3.58 -10.83
CA LEU A 81 1.63 -3.05 -9.47
C LEU A 81 2.96 -3.24 -8.72
N VAL A 82 3.58 -4.42 -8.85
CA VAL A 82 4.90 -4.71 -8.26
C VAL A 82 5.96 -3.74 -8.79
N TYR A 83 5.96 -3.48 -10.08
CA TYR A 83 6.90 -2.53 -10.69
C TYR A 83 6.75 -1.13 -10.10
N ASP A 84 5.52 -0.65 -9.96
CA ASP A 84 5.29 0.69 -9.41
C ASP A 84 5.77 0.79 -7.96
N TRP A 85 5.54 -0.25 -7.16
CA TRP A 85 6.11 -0.34 -5.82
C TRP A 85 7.64 -0.35 -5.82
N VAL A 86 8.29 -1.15 -6.70
CA VAL A 86 9.75 -1.22 -6.80
C VAL A 86 10.32 0.15 -7.18
N LYS A 87 9.69 0.83 -8.12
CA LYS A 87 10.06 2.20 -8.53
C LYS A 87 10.03 3.16 -7.34
N ALA A 88 8.94 3.15 -6.58
CA ALA A 88 8.81 3.98 -5.38
C ALA A 88 9.84 3.59 -4.30
N ALA A 89 10.02 2.30 -4.03
CA ALA A 89 10.97 1.82 -3.03
C ALA A 89 12.43 2.21 -3.36
N VAL A 90 12.83 2.14 -4.62
CA VAL A 90 14.15 2.55 -5.09
C VAL A 90 14.32 4.06 -4.96
N LEU A 91 13.34 4.84 -5.44
CA LEU A 91 13.38 6.30 -5.38
C LEU A 91 13.53 6.79 -3.93
N PHE A 92 12.64 6.33 -3.05
CA PHE A 92 12.71 6.70 -1.63
C PHE A 92 13.93 6.12 -0.93
N GLY A 93 14.41 4.94 -1.33
CA GLY A 93 15.64 4.35 -0.82
C GLY A 93 16.86 5.23 -1.07
N VAL A 94 17.00 5.77 -2.28
CA VAL A 94 18.08 6.70 -2.65
C VAL A 94 17.95 8.01 -1.87
N VAL A 95 16.76 8.64 -1.90
CA VAL A 95 16.51 9.92 -1.21
C VAL A 95 16.75 9.80 0.30
N ASN A 96 16.26 8.75 0.92
CA ASN A 96 16.47 8.51 2.36
C ASN A 96 17.94 8.26 2.70
N THR A 97 18.68 7.62 1.80
CA THR A 97 20.13 7.42 1.99
C THR A 97 20.86 8.77 1.99
N VAL A 98 20.53 9.65 1.03
CA VAL A 98 21.11 11.01 0.98
C VAL A 98 20.72 11.81 2.23
N ALA A 99 19.45 11.80 2.63
CA ALA A 99 18.99 12.50 3.82
C ALA A 99 19.74 12.05 5.09
N ARG A 100 19.96 10.74 5.25
CA ARG A 100 20.74 10.22 6.38
C ARG A 100 22.23 10.61 6.33
N LEU A 101 22.81 10.75 5.14
CA LEU A 101 24.16 11.29 4.99
C LEU A 101 24.23 12.74 5.47
N ASP A 102 23.18 13.52 5.24
CA ASP A 102 23.03 14.89 5.70
C ASP A 102 22.52 15.02 7.17
N HIS A 103 22.57 13.93 7.93
CA HIS A 103 22.09 13.88 9.34
C HIS A 103 20.60 14.22 9.53
N LEU A 104 19.79 14.05 8.48
CA LEU A 104 18.33 14.15 8.56
C LEU A 104 17.74 12.79 8.91
N ASP A 105 16.63 12.78 9.64
CA ASP A 105 15.84 11.57 9.91
C ASP A 105 14.70 11.46 8.89
N PRO A 106 14.86 10.68 7.81
CA PRO A 106 13.84 10.56 6.79
C PRO A 106 12.67 9.69 7.27
N PRO A 107 11.47 9.88 6.69
CA PRO A 107 10.34 9.02 6.98
C PRO A 107 10.67 7.56 6.63
N GLN A 108 9.98 6.64 7.31
CA GLN A 108 10.20 5.23 7.07
C GLN A 108 9.88 4.85 5.61
N PRO A 109 10.64 3.92 5.00
CA PRO A 109 10.40 3.49 3.63
C PRO A 109 9.03 2.84 3.46
N PRO A 110 8.48 2.82 2.21
CA PRO A 110 7.23 2.14 1.94
C PRO A 110 7.29 0.68 2.38
N LYS A 111 6.20 0.19 2.96
CA LYS A 111 6.09 -1.23 3.33
C LYS A 111 6.13 -2.10 2.08
N CYS A 112 6.63 -3.33 2.22
CA CYS A 112 6.71 -4.26 1.11
C CYS A 112 5.31 -4.60 0.57
N ILE A 113 5.17 -4.61 -0.76
CA ILE A 113 3.93 -4.94 -1.45
C ILE A 113 3.45 -6.38 -1.19
N THR A 114 4.32 -7.25 -0.67
CA THR A 114 3.91 -8.59 -0.23
C THR A 114 2.93 -8.56 0.94
N ALA A 115 2.77 -7.41 1.59
CA ALA A 115 1.67 -7.17 2.51
C ALA A 115 0.36 -7.00 1.73
N LEU A 116 -0.13 -8.08 1.11
CA LEU A 116 -1.28 -8.13 0.19
C LEU A 116 -2.62 -7.68 0.78
N TYR A 117 -2.68 -7.37 2.04
CA TYR A 117 -3.90 -6.96 2.76
C TYR A 117 -3.75 -5.58 3.38
N VAL A 118 -2.59 -4.97 3.22
CA VAL A 118 -2.35 -3.65 3.78
C VAL A 118 -2.80 -2.62 2.77
N PHE A 119 -3.66 -1.76 3.22
CA PHE A 119 -4.32 -0.73 2.44
C PHE A 119 -3.33 0.33 1.96
N GLY A 120 -3.58 0.86 0.77
CA GLY A 120 -2.64 1.66 0.00
C GLY A 120 -2.13 2.93 0.67
N GLU A 121 -2.76 3.40 1.74
CA GLU A 121 -2.49 4.68 2.38
C GLU A 121 -1.10 4.80 3.00
N THR A 122 -0.55 3.72 3.51
CA THR A 122 0.75 3.76 4.20
C THR A 122 1.90 3.27 3.34
N HIS A 123 1.68 3.04 2.01
CA HIS A 123 2.58 2.21 1.24
C HIS A 123 3.44 2.95 0.25
N PHE A 124 2.96 4.05 -0.34
CA PHE A 124 3.69 4.74 -1.39
C PHE A 124 4.48 5.94 -0.87
N ASP A 125 3.81 7.00 -0.49
CA ASP A 125 4.45 8.22 -0.03
C ASP A 125 3.95 8.59 1.36
N ARG A 126 4.67 8.16 2.37
CA ARG A 126 4.32 8.45 3.77
C ARG A 126 4.37 9.94 4.07
N GLY A 127 5.31 10.65 3.47
CA GLY A 127 5.46 12.08 3.73
C GLY A 127 4.23 12.87 3.29
N ILE A 128 3.76 12.63 2.06
CA ILE A 128 2.55 13.30 1.58
C ILE A 128 1.30 12.78 2.28
N ASN A 129 1.23 11.49 2.58
CA ASN A 129 0.11 10.93 3.33
C ASN A 129 0.00 11.53 4.73
N ASP A 130 1.08 11.62 5.48
CA ASP A 130 1.11 12.22 6.80
C ASP A 130 0.74 13.70 6.75
N TRP A 131 1.19 14.41 5.72
CA TRP A 131 0.81 15.78 5.46
C TRP A 131 -0.69 15.92 5.17
N LEU A 132 -1.23 15.10 4.27
CA LEU A 132 -2.65 15.09 3.92
C LEU A 132 -3.53 14.74 5.13
N CYS A 133 -3.14 13.73 5.91
CA CYS A 133 -3.85 13.37 7.12
C CYS A 133 -3.88 14.55 8.10
N LYS A 134 -2.73 15.15 8.38
CA LYS A 134 -2.61 16.22 9.37
C LYS A 134 -3.31 17.52 8.97
N TYR A 135 -3.14 17.94 7.72
CA TYR A 135 -3.57 19.27 7.26
C TYR A 135 -4.90 19.29 6.51
N VAL A 136 -5.36 18.16 6.03
CA VAL A 136 -6.61 18.09 5.28
C VAL A 136 -7.63 17.22 6.02
N TYR A 137 -7.31 15.95 6.23
CA TYR A 137 -8.24 14.96 6.76
C TYR A 137 -8.68 15.30 8.20
N ASP A 138 -7.72 15.44 9.12
CA ASP A 138 -8.00 15.74 10.54
C ASP A 138 -8.63 17.12 10.70
N HIS A 139 -8.25 18.08 9.84
CA HIS A 139 -8.77 19.45 9.92
C HIS A 139 -10.24 19.57 9.49
N ILE A 140 -10.71 18.71 8.57
CA ILE A 140 -12.09 18.69 8.08
C ILE A 140 -13.03 17.89 8.99
N GLY A 141 -12.48 17.09 9.89
CA GLY A 141 -13.25 16.30 10.85
C GLY A 141 -13.10 14.80 10.69
N GLY A 142 -11.93 14.34 10.26
CA GLY A 142 -11.54 12.94 10.18
C GLY A 142 -11.30 12.28 11.55
N ASP A 143 -12.00 12.73 12.60
CA ASP A 143 -11.87 12.23 13.97
C ASP A 143 -12.53 10.86 14.20
N HIS A 144 -13.02 10.23 13.15
CA HIS A 144 -13.71 8.93 13.17
C HIS A 144 -14.97 8.86 14.05
N SER A 145 -15.49 9.98 14.52
CA SER A 145 -16.66 10.04 15.40
C SER A 145 -17.96 9.81 14.64
N THR A 146 -18.06 10.34 13.43
CA THR A 146 -19.27 10.25 12.60
C THR A 146 -18.93 9.98 11.13
N VAL A 147 -19.86 9.31 10.41
CA VAL A 147 -19.63 8.86 9.03
C VAL A 147 -19.55 10.02 8.02
N ILE A 148 -20.35 11.07 8.20
CA ILE A 148 -20.44 12.15 7.24
C ILE A 148 -19.18 13.04 7.21
N PRO A 149 -18.66 13.54 8.34
CA PRO A 149 -17.39 14.26 8.36
C PRO A 149 -16.21 13.44 7.87
N GLU A 150 -16.15 12.14 8.22
CA GLU A 150 -15.11 11.24 7.76
C GLU A 150 -15.14 11.07 6.23
N LEU A 151 -16.33 10.91 5.64
CA LEU A 151 -16.48 10.86 4.18
C LEU A 151 -16.07 12.18 3.54
N ALA A 152 -16.50 13.32 4.12
CA ALA A 152 -16.12 14.64 3.61
C ALA A 152 -14.60 14.87 3.69
N ALA A 153 -13.96 14.45 4.77
CA ALA A 153 -12.52 14.51 4.96
C ALA A 153 -11.78 13.65 3.92
N SER A 154 -12.28 12.42 3.67
CA SER A 154 -11.73 11.54 2.63
C SER A 154 -11.84 12.17 1.25
N VAL A 155 -13.02 12.66 0.88
CA VAL A 155 -13.24 13.32 -0.42
C VAL A 155 -12.33 14.52 -0.60
N ALA A 156 -12.22 15.39 0.41
CA ALA A 156 -11.34 16.55 0.37
C ALA A 156 -9.86 16.15 0.20
N THR A 157 -9.43 15.10 0.90
CA THR A 157 -8.07 14.56 0.76
C THR A 157 -7.81 14.11 -0.67
N PHE A 158 -8.72 13.37 -1.28
CA PHE A 158 -8.59 12.96 -2.68
C PHE A 158 -8.68 14.11 -3.69
N VAL A 159 -9.44 15.15 -3.41
CA VAL A 159 -9.44 16.38 -4.23
C VAL A 159 -8.07 17.05 -4.20
N VAL A 160 -7.47 17.22 -3.02
CA VAL A 160 -6.11 17.78 -2.89
C VAL A 160 -5.08 16.90 -3.57
N THR A 161 -5.17 15.57 -3.40
CA THR A 161 -4.29 14.61 -4.08
C THR A 161 -4.40 14.70 -5.60
N THR A 162 -5.63 14.83 -6.13
CA THR A 162 -5.88 14.98 -7.56
C THR A 162 -5.25 16.27 -8.11
N LEU A 163 -5.38 17.37 -7.39
CA LEU A 163 -4.75 18.65 -7.76
C LEU A 163 -3.22 18.55 -7.72
N TRP A 164 -2.67 17.86 -6.73
CA TRP A 164 -1.23 17.63 -6.60
C TRP A 164 -0.65 16.79 -7.74
N LEU A 165 -1.33 15.69 -8.11
CA LEU A 165 -0.88 14.78 -9.17
C LEU A 165 -1.02 15.38 -10.58
N GLY A 166 -1.76 16.47 -10.73
CA GLY A 166 -2.08 17.07 -12.01
C GLY A 166 -3.42 16.55 -12.56
N PRO A 167 -4.46 17.38 -12.57
CA PRO A 167 -5.82 16.96 -12.93
C PRO A 167 -5.91 16.53 -14.40
N CYS A 168 -6.24 15.27 -14.63
CA CYS A 168 -6.58 14.69 -15.91
C CYS A 168 -7.62 13.57 -15.73
N ASP A 169 -8.26 13.13 -16.79
CA ASP A 169 -9.38 12.16 -16.74
C ASP A 169 -8.99 10.87 -16.01
N ILE A 170 -7.78 10.38 -16.23
CA ILE A 170 -7.25 9.16 -15.58
C ILE A 170 -7.08 9.38 -14.08
N VAL A 171 -6.53 10.53 -13.67
CA VAL A 171 -6.32 10.85 -12.26
C VAL A 171 -7.65 11.09 -11.55
N TYR A 172 -8.64 11.70 -12.21
CA TYR A 172 -10.00 11.80 -11.65
C TYR A 172 -10.61 10.43 -11.40
N LEU A 173 -10.56 9.55 -12.40
CA LEU A 173 -11.10 8.20 -12.26
C LEU A 173 -10.39 7.41 -11.16
N TRP A 174 -9.06 7.45 -11.13
CA TRP A 174 -8.25 6.82 -10.09
C TRP A 174 -8.61 7.33 -8.69
N SER A 175 -8.73 8.64 -8.52
CA SER A 175 -9.07 9.27 -7.24
C SER A 175 -10.47 8.87 -6.76
N VAL A 176 -11.46 8.84 -7.66
CA VAL A 176 -12.82 8.40 -7.31
C VAL A 176 -12.84 6.93 -6.89
N LEU A 177 -12.16 6.06 -7.64
CA LEU A 177 -12.11 4.62 -7.33
C LEU A 177 -11.40 4.35 -6.00
N ASN A 178 -10.27 5.01 -5.73
CA ASN A 178 -9.54 4.85 -4.49
C ASN A 178 -10.30 5.46 -3.30
N CYS A 179 -10.89 6.64 -3.45
CA CYS A 179 -11.74 7.23 -2.43
C CYS A 179 -12.92 6.33 -2.08
N PHE A 180 -13.58 5.74 -3.08
CA PHE A 180 -14.66 4.78 -2.87
C PHE A 180 -14.14 3.53 -2.16
N GLY A 181 -13.06 2.93 -2.66
CA GLY A 181 -12.46 1.71 -2.08
C GLY A 181 -12.10 1.89 -0.61
N LEU A 182 -11.44 3.00 -0.28
CA LEU A 182 -11.06 3.33 1.09
C LEU A 182 -12.28 3.47 2.01
N ASN A 183 -13.27 4.27 1.63
CA ASN A 183 -14.45 4.47 2.43
C ASN A 183 -15.27 3.19 2.57
N PHE A 184 -15.40 2.41 1.50
CA PHE A 184 -16.08 1.11 1.54
C PHE A 184 -15.43 0.17 2.55
N GLU A 185 -14.11 0.13 2.59
CA GLU A 185 -13.37 -0.67 3.54
C GLU A 185 -13.57 -0.22 4.99
N LEU A 186 -13.44 1.08 5.26
CA LEU A 186 -13.70 1.65 6.58
C LEU A 186 -15.12 1.31 7.05
N TRP A 187 -16.10 1.38 6.17
CA TRP A 187 -17.48 0.99 6.49
C TRP A 187 -17.63 -0.48 6.77
N VAL A 188 -16.99 -1.35 5.99
CA VAL A 188 -16.99 -2.80 6.25
C VAL A 188 -16.34 -3.11 7.59
N GLN A 189 -15.23 -2.46 7.94
CA GLN A 189 -14.59 -2.62 9.24
C GLN A 189 -15.51 -2.19 10.38
N LYS A 190 -16.13 -1.00 10.30
CA LYS A 190 -17.08 -0.52 11.31
C LYS A 190 -18.30 -1.44 11.45
N LEU A 191 -18.77 -1.97 10.34
CA LEU A 191 -19.88 -2.91 10.33
C LEU A 191 -19.49 -4.26 10.94
N ALA A 192 -18.27 -4.72 10.70
CA ALA A 192 -17.73 -5.94 11.29
C ALA A 192 -17.50 -5.81 12.80
N GLU A 193 -17.12 -4.62 13.29
CA GLU A 193 -16.87 -4.38 14.71
C GLU A 193 -18.16 -4.18 15.54
N ARG A 194 -19.18 -3.57 14.96
CA ARG A 194 -20.38 -3.09 15.70
C ARG A 194 -21.70 -3.72 15.29
N GLY A 195 -21.71 -4.50 14.21
CA GLY A 195 -22.94 -4.97 13.57
C GLY A 195 -23.24 -6.45 13.75
N PRO A 196 -24.21 -6.96 13.00
CA PRO A 196 -24.54 -8.38 12.98
C PRO A 196 -23.37 -9.27 12.54
N LEU A 197 -22.41 -8.71 11.79
CA LEU A 197 -21.21 -9.42 11.38
C LEU A 197 -20.30 -9.76 12.57
N ALA A 198 -20.20 -8.88 13.57
CA ALA A 198 -19.49 -9.17 14.83
C ALA A 198 -20.09 -10.37 15.57
N GLN A 199 -21.42 -10.49 15.58
CA GLN A 199 -22.10 -11.64 16.19
C GLN A 199 -21.87 -12.94 15.41
N ILE A 200 -21.80 -12.86 14.08
CA ILE A 200 -21.48 -14.02 13.23
C ILE A 200 -20.02 -14.41 13.45
N GLU A 201 -19.12 -13.44 13.48
CA GLU A 201 -17.69 -13.69 13.71
C GLU A 201 -17.43 -14.31 15.10
N ALA A 202 -18.12 -13.85 16.13
CA ALA A 202 -18.04 -14.43 17.48
C ALA A 202 -18.49 -15.88 17.56
N ARG A 203 -19.29 -16.36 16.59
CA ARG A 203 -19.71 -17.77 16.48
C ARG A 203 -18.75 -18.63 15.68
N LEU A 204 -17.84 -18.02 14.95
CA LEU A 204 -16.84 -18.73 14.15
C LEU A 204 -15.65 -19.14 15.04
N SER A 205 -15.04 -20.27 14.70
CA SER A 205 -13.75 -20.58 15.31
C SER A 205 -12.70 -19.56 14.86
N GLU A 206 -11.67 -19.34 15.67
CA GLU A 206 -10.57 -18.41 15.33
C GLU A 206 -9.96 -18.70 13.96
N GLN A 207 -9.83 -19.99 13.62
CA GLN A 207 -9.32 -20.39 12.30
C GLN A 207 -10.27 -20.00 11.15
N MET A 208 -11.58 -20.16 11.35
CA MET A 208 -12.56 -19.77 10.33
C MET A 208 -12.64 -18.26 10.17
N SER A 209 -12.61 -17.50 11.25
CA SER A 209 -12.57 -16.05 11.23
C SER A 209 -11.34 -15.55 10.42
N ARG A 210 -10.16 -16.11 10.69
CA ARG A 210 -8.94 -15.81 9.92
C ARG A 210 -9.08 -16.12 8.43
N ARG A 211 -9.72 -17.25 8.07
CA ARG A 211 -9.96 -17.63 6.67
C ARG A 211 -10.90 -16.67 5.96
N VAL A 212 -11.99 -16.29 6.61
CA VAL A 212 -12.96 -15.32 6.07
C VAL A 212 -12.29 -13.95 5.86
N ARG A 213 -11.56 -13.45 6.85
CA ARG A 213 -10.82 -12.19 6.72
C ARG A 213 -9.77 -12.25 5.60
N ALA A 214 -9.10 -13.37 5.42
CA ALA A 214 -8.13 -13.53 4.33
C ALA A 214 -8.81 -13.58 2.95
N LEU A 215 -10.01 -14.17 2.86
CA LEU A 215 -10.79 -14.16 1.62
C LEU A 215 -11.23 -12.73 1.27
N CYS A 216 -11.76 -11.99 2.24
CA CYS A 216 -12.09 -10.57 2.05
C CYS A 216 -10.86 -9.75 1.64
N GLY A 217 -9.71 -10.02 2.27
CA GLY A 217 -8.44 -9.39 1.91
C GLY A 217 -8.00 -9.70 0.48
N ALA A 218 -8.20 -10.93 0.00
CA ALA A 218 -7.90 -11.31 -1.38
C ALA A 218 -8.77 -10.58 -2.40
N VAL A 219 -10.07 -10.46 -2.11
CA VAL A 219 -11.01 -9.70 -2.96
C VAL A 219 -10.62 -8.22 -3.00
N ASN A 220 -10.35 -7.63 -1.83
CA ASN A 220 -9.95 -6.25 -1.74
C ASN A 220 -8.63 -5.98 -2.46
N PHE A 221 -7.66 -6.87 -2.36
CA PHE A 221 -6.40 -6.75 -3.07
C PHE A 221 -6.58 -6.69 -4.60
N TRP A 222 -7.48 -7.50 -5.16
CA TRP A 222 -7.80 -7.41 -6.58
C TRP A 222 -8.52 -6.13 -6.96
N ALA A 223 -9.37 -5.60 -6.08
CA ALA A 223 -9.96 -4.27 -6.28
C ALA A 223 -8.87 -3.18 -6.33
N ILE A 224 -7.89 -3.23 -5.42
CA ILE A 224 -6.73 -2.32 -5.42
C ILE A 224 -5.92 -2.46 -6.71
N ILE A 225 -5.66 -3.70 -7.19
CA ILE A 225 -4.99 -3.91 -8.48
C ILE A 225 -5.76 -3.22 -9.60
N MET A 226 -7.08 -3.39 -9.68
CA MET A 226 -7.90 -2.77 -10.71
C MET A 226 -7.87 -1.25 -10.65
N TYR A 227 -7.96 -0.65 -9.46
CA TYR A 227 -7.91 0.81 -9.29
C TYR A 227 -6.56 1.38 -9.74
N ASN A 228 -5.47 0.73 -9.39
CA ASN A 228 -4.14 1.18 -9.78
C ASN A 228 -3.82 0.87 -11.24
N LEU A 229 -4.36 -0.22 -11.79
CA LEU A 229 -4.15 -0.56 -13.19
C LEU A 229 -4.69 0.52 -14.14
N VAL A 230 -5.78 1.20 -13.76
CA VAL A 230 -6.34 2.34 -14.49
C VAL A 230 -5.33 3.49 -14.60
N SER A 231 -4.58 3.78 -13.54
CA SER A 231 -3.60 4.87 -13.53
C SER A 231 -2.26 4.49 -14.15
N LEU A 232 -1.89 3.21 -14.08
CA LEU A 232 -0.61 2.71 -14.58
C LEU A 232 -0.62 2.36 -16.06
N ASN A 233 -1.82 2.09 -16.62
CA ASN A 233 -1.98 1.61 -17.99
C ASN A 233 -3.16 2.32 -18.68
N SER A 234 -3.53 1.84 -19.87
CA SER A 234 -4.71 2.33 -20.55
C SER A 234 -6.00 1.75 -19.97
N LEU A 235 -7.11 2.47 -20.14
CA LEU A 235 -8.45 2.00 -19.79
C LEU A 235 -8.81 0.71 -20.54
N GLU A 236 -8.41 0.60 -21.80
CA GLU A 236 -8.69 -0.57 -22.64
C GLU A 236 -7.98 -1.81 -22.10
N PHE A 237 -6.75 -1.68 -21.61
CA PHE A 237 -6.04 -2.79 -20.98
C PHE A 237 -6.70 -3.20 -19.67
N THR A 238 -7.10 -2.23 -18.85
CA THR A 238 -7.82 -2.50 -17.59
C THR A 238 -9.16 -3.18 -17.85
N GLU A 239 -9.92 -2.74 -18.86
CA GLU A 239 -11.16 -3.37 -19.28
C GLU A 239 -10.91 -4.81 -19.74
N LEU A 240 -9.87 -5.05 -20.55
CA LEU A 240 -9.50 -6.39 -21.00
C LEU A 240 -9.25 -7.32 -19.81
N VAL A 241 -8.47 -6.86 -18.82
CA VAL A 241 -8.16 -7.64 -17.61
C VAL A 241 -9.44 -7.93 -16.82
N ALA A 242 -10.23 -6.89 -16.51
CA ALA A 242 -11.48 -7.04 -15.76
C ALA A 242 -12.46 -7.98 -16.48
N ARG A 243 -12.65 -7.81 -17.78
CA ARG A 243 -13.55 -8.63 -18.57
C ARG A 243 -13.12 -10.10 -18.57
N ARG A 244 -11.84 -10.39 -18.78
CA ARG A 244 -11.35 -11.75 -18.89
C ARG A 244 -11.23 -12.45 -17.55
N LEU A 245 -10.76 -11.77 -16.50
CA LEU A 245 -10.53 -12.40 -15.21
C LEU A 245 -11.79 -12.44 -14.33
N ILE A 246 -12.70 -11.48 -14.49
CA ILE A 246 -13.86 -11.35 -13.59
C ILE A 246 -15.16 -11.72 -14.30
N LEU A 247 -15.41 -11.21 -15.52
CA LEU A 247 -16.71 -11.39 -16.17
C LEU A 247 -16.77 -12.68 -16.97
N THR A 248 -15.92 -12.86 -17.97
CA THR A 248 -15.94 -14.05 -18.84
C THR A 248 -15.21 -15.24 -18.26
N GLY A 249 -14.23 -15.01 -17.37
CA GLY A 249 -13.51 -16.07 -16.68
C GLY A 249 -14.24 -16.66 -15.48
N PHE A 250 -15.39 -16.11 -15.12
CA PHE A 250 -16.19 -16.66 -14.02
C PHE A 250 -16.85 -17.99 -14.43
N PRO A 251 -16.87 -19.03 -13.57
CA PRO A 251 -16.26 -19.02 -12.22
C PRO A 251 -14.79 -19.48 -12.15
N GLN A 252 -14.28 -20.17 -13.16
CA GLN A 252 -13.01 -20.92 -13.06
C GLN A 252 -11.80 -19.99 -12.86
N THR A 253 -11.57 -19.07 -13.78
CA THR A 253 -10.41 -18.16 -13.72
C THR A 253 -10.50 -17.26 -12.50
N THR A 254 -11.68 -16.71 -12.24
CA THR A 254 -11.90 -15.83 -11.08
C THR A 254 -11.60 -16.53 -9.75
N LEU A 255 -12.11 -17.76 -9.58
CA LEU A 255 -11.87 -18.53 -8.37
C LEU A 255 -10.41 -18.99 -8.26
N ALA A 256 -9.75 -19.35 -9.36
CA ALA A 256 -8.34 -19.72 -9.35
C ALA A 256 -7.45 -18.54 -8.92
N VAL A 257 -7.69 -17.35 -9.49
CA VAL A 257 -6.96 -16.12 -9.16
C VAL A 257 -7.18 -15.74 -7.70
N LEU A 258 -8.43 -15.75 -7.23
CA LEU A 258 -8.76 -15.47 -5.83
C LEU A 258 -8.15 -16.49 -4.88
N PHE A 259 -8.12 -17.77 -5.24
CA PHE A 259 -7.52 -18.81 -4.42
C PHE A 259 -6.01 -18.62 -4.25
N VAL A 260 -5.28 -18.34 -5.34
CA VAL A 260 -3.85 -18.06 -5.29
C VAL A 260 -3.57 -16.83 -4.43
N THR A 261 -4.35 -15.76 -4.61
CA THR A 261 -4.22 -14.53 -3.79
C THR A 261 -4.55 -14.80 -2.32
N TYR A 262 -5.60 -15.57 -2.05
CA TYR A 262 -5.96 -15.99 -0.69
C TYR A 262 -4.81 -16.75 -0.01
N CYS A 263 -4.17 -17.67 -0.71
CA CYS A 263 -3.00 -18.38 -0.18
C CYS A 263 -1.86 -17.40 0.13
N GLY A 264 -1.59 -16.46 -0.76
CA GLY A 264 -0.60 -15.41 -0.53
C GLY A 264 -0.90 -14.56 0.71
N VAL A 265 -2.16 -14.12 0.86
CA VAL A 265 -2.62 -13.36 2.03
C VAL A 265 -2.44 -14.16 3.32
N GLN A 266 -2.74 -15.46 3.31
CA GLN A 266 -2.53 -16.32 4.49
C GLN A 266 -1.06 -16.41 4.89
N LEU A 267 -0.16 -16.60 3.93
CA LEU A 267 1.28 -16.67 4.18
C LEU A 267 1.82 -15.37 4.76
N VAL A 268 1.42 -14.23 4.22
CA VAL A 268 1.85 -12.92 4.72
C VAL A 268 1.34 -12.66 6.13
N LYS A 269 0.07 -12.95 6.40
CA LYS A 269 -0.50 -12.82 7.75
C LYS A 269 0.18 -13.70 8.80
N GLU A 270 0.53 -14.92 8.43
CA GLU A 270 1.26 -15.81 9.34
C GLU A 270 2.68 -15.28 9.61
N ARG A 271 3.34 -14.74 8.59
CA ARG A 271 4.65 -14.11 8.76
C ARG A 271 4.61 -12.89 9.68
N GLU A 272 3.62 -12.02 9.51
CA GLU A 272 3.44 -10.85 10.39
C GLU A 272 3.15 -11.26 11.82
N ARG A 273 2.32 -12.28 12.00
CA ARG A 273 2.04 -12.81 13.34
C ARG A 273 3.32 -13.30 14.02
N SER A 274 4.16 -14.04 13.29
CA SER A 274 5.44 -14.51 13.86
C SER A 274 6.37 -13.34 14.22
N LEU A 275 6.44 -12.32 13.39
CA LEU A 275 7.25 -11.13 13.67
C LEU A 275 6.73 -10.36 14.90
N ALA A 276 5.40 -10.21 15.02
CA ALA A 276 4.79 -9.55 16.17
C ALA A 276 5.09 -10.30 17.49
N LEU A 277 5.01 -11.62 17.46
CA LEU A 277 5.36 -12.45 18.63
C LEU A 277 6.85 -12.36 19.00
N GLU A 278 7.74 -12.32 18.01
CA GLU A 278 9.17 -12.12 18.24
C GLU A 278 9.45 -10.75 18.89
N GLU A 279 8.74 -9.72 18.45
CA GLU A 279 8.86 -8.36 18.98
C GLU A 279 8.32 -8.25 20.41
N GLU A 280 7.18 -8.86 20.73
CA GLU A 280 6.66 -8.96 22.09
C GLU A 280 7.65 -9.66 23.02
N GLN A 281 8.20 -10.79 22.60
CA GLN A 281 9.19 -11.53 23.37
C GLN A 281 10.50 -10.76 23.60
N ARG A 282 10.88 -9.92 22.64
CA ARG A 282 12.03 -9.04 22.78
C ARG A 282 11.76 -7.93 23.80
N GLN A 283 10.62 -7.27 23.71
CA GLN A 283 10.22 -6.22 24.66
C GLN A 283 10.09 -6.74 26.10
N ASP A 284 9.58 -7.97 26.26
CA ASP A 284 9.48 -8.59 27.58
C ASP A 284 10.85 -8.95 28.17
N ARG A 285 11.82 -9.32 27.35
CA ARG A 285 13.22 -9.53 27.79
C ARG A 285 13.88 -8.23 28.21
N GLU A 286 13.72 -7.15 27.42
CA GLU A 286 14.26 -5.81 27.73
C GLU A 286 13.65 -5.20 29.01
N LYS A 287 12.46 -5.61 29.43
CA LYS A 287 11.85 -5.17 30.70
C LYS A 287 12.32 -5.96 31.91
N LEU A 288 12.90 -7.15 31.70
CA LEU A 288 13.41 -8.01 32.78
C LEU A 288 14.90 -7.79 33.06
N GLU A 289 15.61 -7.10 32.18
CA GLU A 289 16.97 -6.60 32.37
C GLU A 289 16.97 -5.19 32.98
#